data_dfa3e72e80834da4b9a3146393330850
#
_entry.id   dfa3e72e80834da4b9a3146393330850
#
_cell.length_a   1.000
_cell.length_b   1.000
_cell.length_c   1.000
_cell.angle_alpha   90.00
_cell.angle_beta   90.00
_cell.angle_gamma   90.00
#
_symmetry.space_group_name_H-M   'P 1'
#
loop_
_entity.id
_entity.type
_entity.pdbx_description
1 polymer ?
#
loop_
_entity_poly.entity_id
_entity_poly.type
_entity_poly.pdbx_seq_one_letter_code
_entity_poly.pdbx_strand_id
1 'polypeptide(L)'
;MDLEEIFGQQKLEQRKNVLVFGGNRFVGKALVPKLLEQGYNVDVFNRSGTGPDGVHIIQGDRNKSEDIDKIDFDAYGCIVDMCLFFEAQYDLFVDRMNESTNYIFVSSGAARGDYMEHYGDYGKDKKRIEERLKESKLNYKIVRPSYIVGKGNHRPRLGHYMNKI
;
A
#
# COMPACT_ATOMS: atom_id res chain seq x y z
N MET A 1 34.35 -4.64 -2.44
CA MET A 1 33.43 -5.31 -1.52
C MET A 1 32.08 -5.34 -2.22
N ASP A 2 31.65 -6.53 -2.59
CA ASP A 2 30.41 -6.72 -3.36
C ASP A 2 29.22 -6.64 -2.39
N LEU A 3 28.09 -6.09 -2.85
CA LEU A 3 26.86 -5.99 -2.05
C LEU A 3 26.33 -7.37 -1.66
N GLU A 4 26.59 -8.39 -2.48
CA GLU A 4 26.27 -9.78 -2.19
C GLU A 4 27.07 -10.33 -0.99
N GLU A 5 28.32 -9.95 -0.84
CA GLU A 5 29.15 -10.31 0.32
C GLU A 5 28.66 -9.64 1.60
N ILE A 6 28.11 -8.41 1.51
CA ILE A 6 27.66 -7.62 2.68
C ILE A 6 26.29 -8.07 3.15
N PHE A 7 25.38 -8.39 2.25
CA PHE A 7 23.96 -8.60 2.58
C PHE A 7 23.48 -10.03 2.36
N GLY A 8 24.25 -10.87 1.67
CA GLY A 8 23.83 -12.20 1.21
C GLY A 8 22.82 -12.10 0.04
N GLN A 9 22.91 -13.02 -0.92
CA GLN A 9 22.11 -13.05 -2.14
C GLN A 9 20.60 -13.09 -1.84
N GLN A 10 20.19 -13.89 -0.87
CA GLN A 10 18.79 -14.03 -0.45
C GLN A 10 18.19 -12.70 0.06
N LYS A 11 18.96 -11.90 0.80
CA LYS A 11 18.53 -10.61 1.35
C LYS A 11 18.46 -9.52 0.28
N LEU A 12 19.29 -9.60 -0.77
CA LEU A 12 19.22 -8.71 -1.94
C LEU A 12 18.02 -9.03 -2.81
N GLU A 13 17.71 -10.30 -3.01
CA GLU A 13 16.52 -10.72 -3.75
C GLU A 13 15.22 -10.34 -3.02
N GLN A 14 15.16 -10.55 -1.70
CA GLN A 14 14.02 -10.08 -0.89
C GLN A 14 13.77 -8.58 -1.06
N ARG A 15 14.80 -7.74 -1.15
CA ARG A 15 14.67 -6.28 -1.36
C ARG A 15 14.00 -5.91 -2.69
N LYS A 16 14.02 -6.81 -3.68
CA LYS A 16 13.35 -6.62 -4.98
C LYS A 16 11.89 -7.04 -4.95
N ASN A 17 11.46 -7.79 -3.95
CA ASN A 17 10.08 -8.24 -3.85
C ASN A 17 9.21 -7.16 -3.21
N VAL A 18 8.15 -6.79 -3.90
CA VAL A 18 7.21 -5.75 -3.48
C VAL A 18 5.79 -6.31 -3.43
N LEU A 19 5.16 -6.24 -2.26
CA LEU A 19 3.74 -6.51 -2.13
C LEU A 19 2.94 -5.21 -2.28
N VAL A 20 1.90 -5.23 -3.10
CA VAL A 20 1.02 -4.08 -3.32
C VAL A 20 -0.42 -4.43 -2.94
N PHE A 21 -0.92 -3.84 -1.86
CA PHE A 21 -2.35 -3.87 -1.54
C PHE A 21 -3.10 -2.85 -2.41
N GLY A 22 -4.00 -3.33 -3.30
CA GLY A 22 -4.79 -2.46 -4.17
C GLY A 22 -4.13 -2.11 -5.50
N GLY A 23 -3.26 -2.97 -6.04
CA GLY A 23 -2.49 -2.74 -7.28
C GLY A 23 -3.30 -2.71 -8.58
N ASN A 24 -4.57 -3.11 -8.58
CA ASN A 24 -5.38 -3.28 -9.81
C ASN A 24 -6.33 -2.12 -10.14
N ARG A 25 -6.33 -1.03 -9.39
CA ARG A 25 -7.19 0.14 -9.62
C ARG A 25 -6.41 1.44 -9.56
N PHE A 26 -6.87 2.42 -10.30
CA PHE A 26 -6.44 3.81 -10.35
C PHE A 26 -4.93 4.02 -10.14
N VAL A 27 -4.49 4.42 -8.93
CA VAL A 27 -3.08 4.63 -8.61
C VAL A 27 -2.27 3.34 -8.78
N GLY A 28 -2.83 2.20 -8.36
CA GLY A 28 -2.17 0.90 -8.51
C GLY A 28 -1.90 0.52 -9.95
N LYS A 29 -2.84 0.83 -10.86
CA LYS A 29 -2.64 0.63 -12.31
C LYS A 29 -1.49 1.45 -12.89
N ALA A 30 -1.12 2.55 -12.26
CA ALA A 30 0.02 3.36 -12.68
C ALA A 30 1.32 2.94 -11.97
N LEU A 31 1.23 2.54 -10.71
CA LEU A 31 2.38 2.16 -9.88
C LEU A 31 2.96 0.81 -10.31
N VAL A 32 2.12 -0.22 -10.44
CA VAL A 32 2.59 -1.60 -10.65
C VAL A 32 3.43 -1.74 -11.92
N PRO A 33 3.02 -1.23 -13.11
CA PRO A 33 3.88 -1.28 -14.30
C PRO A 33 5.23 -0.59 -14.10
N LYS A 34 5.24 0.52 -13.36
CA LYS A 34 6.48 1.24 -13.08
C LYS A 34 7.45 0.46 -12.18
N LEU A 35 6.93 -0.28 -11.21
CA LEU A 35 7.76 -1.18 -10.38
C LEU A 35 8.36 -2.31 -11.25
N LEU A 36 7.56 -2.92 -12.11
CA LEU A 36 8.04 -3.95 -13.05
C LEU A 36 9.12 -3.41 -14.01
N GLU A 37 8.92 -2.21 -14.58
CA GLU A 37 9.90 -1.52 -15.43
C GLU A 37 11.23 -1.26 -14.70
N GLN A 38 11.20 -1.09 -13.39
CA GLN A 38 12.38 -0.89 -12.55
C GLN A 38 13.03 -2.22 -12.07
N GLY A 39 12.50 -3.36 -12.52
CA GLY A 39 13.04 -4.69 -12.20
C GLY A 39 12.65 -5.22 -10.82
N TYR A 40 11.56 -4.73 -10.24
CA TYR A 40 10.98 -5.30 -9.03
C TYR A 40 10.09 -6.51 -9.36
N ASN A 41 10.11 -7.51 -8.49
CA ASN A 41 9.12 -8.59 -8.49
C ASN A 41 7.90 -8.09 -7.72
N VAL A 42 6.74 -8.08 -8.35
CA VAL A 42 5.53 -7.48 -7.76
C VAL A 42 4.45 -8.51 -7.54
N ASP A 43 4.03 -8.65 -6.30
CA ASP A 43 2.82 -9.37 -5.92
C ASP A 43 1.71 -8.37 -5.62
N VAL A 44 0.50 -8.69 -6.06
CA VAL A 44 -0.67 -7.83 -5.83
C VAL A 44 -1.72 -8.60 -5.03
N PHE A 45 -2.02 -8.09 -3.83
CA PHE A 45 -3.10 -8.61 -3.02
C PHE A 45 -4.41 -7.88 -3.31
N ASN A 46 -5.45 -8.60 -3.74
CA ASN A 46 -6.76 -8.02 -3.97
C ASN A 46 -7.90 -9.06 -4.00
N ARG A 47 -9.14 -8.59 -3.86
CA ARG A 47 -10.35 -9.45 -3.83
C ARG A 47 -10.74 -10.01 -5.20
N SER A 48 -10.40 -9.31 -6.28
CA SER A 48 -10.85 -9.68 -7.63
C SER A 48 -10.08 -10.82 -8.26
N GLY A 49 -8.90 -11.16 -7.75
CA GLY A 49 -8.01 -12.15 -8.36
C GLY A 49 -7.46 -11.70 -9.73
N THR A 50 -7.46 -10.38 -10.00
CA THR A 50 -6.99 -9.81 -11.28
C THR A 50 -5.95 -8.73 -11.06
N GLY A 51 -5.07 -8.55 -12.04
CA GLY A 51 -4.02 -7.53 -11.99
C GLY A 51 -3.39 -7.27 -13.35
N PRO A 52 -2.40 -6.40 -13.43
CA PRO A 52 -1.59 -6.21 -14.63
C PRO A 52 -0.82 -7.47 -15.01
N ASP A 53 -0.41 -7.57 -16.27
CA ASP A 53 0.49 -8.64 -16.73
C ASP A 53 1.84 -8.56 -16.00
N GLY A 54 2.45 -9.71 -15.75
CA GLY A 54 3.76 -9.82 -15.13
C GLY A 54 3.77 -9.74 -13.59
N VAL A 55 2.61 -9.74 -12.93
CA VAL A 55 2.52 -9.83 -11.47
C VAL A 55 1.99 -11.18 -11.01
N HIS A 56 2.38 -11.60 -9.82
CA HIS A 56 1.72 -12.68 -9.11
C HIS A 56 0.53 -12.11 -8.32
N ILE A 57 -0.62 -12.80 -8.37
CA ILE A 57 -1.85 -12.36 -7.69
C ILE A 57 -2.12 -13.22 -6.48
N ILE A 58 -2.20 -12.59 -5.31
CA ILE A 58 -2.69 -13.20 -4.09
C ILE A 58 -4.15 -12.77 -3.93
N GLN A 59 -5.07 -13.66 -4.23
CA GLN A 59 -6.49 -13.37 -4.09
C GLN A 59 -6.95 -13.50 -2.64
N GLY A 60 -7.54 -12.42 -2.10
CA GLY A 60 -8.06 -12.41 -0.75
C GLY A 60 -8.76 -11.10 -0.37
N ASP A 61 -9.54 -11.16 0.70
CA ASP A 61 -10.14 -10.01 1.35
C ASP A 61 -9.33 -9.60 2.58
N ARG A 62 -8.80 -8.40 2.59
CA ARG A 62 -8.00 -7.87 3.70
C ARG A 62 -8.77 -7.75 5.04
N ASN A 63 -10.09 -7.90 5.03
CA ASN A 63 -10.91 -7.94 6.25
C ASN A 63 -10.97 -9.32 6.90
N LYS A 64 -10.35 -10.31 6.28
CA LYS A 64 -10.38 -11.70 6.73
C LYS A 64 -8.99 -12.16 7.12
N SER A 65 -8.82 -12.63 8.36
CA SER A 65 -7.53 -13.12 8.84
C SER A 65 -7.01 -14.28 8.01
N GLU A 66 -7.90 -15.22 7.65
CA GLU A 66 -7.57 -16.37 6.81
C GLU A 66 -7.05 -16.03 5.41
N ASP A 67 -7.42 -14.86 4.88
CA ASP A 67 -6.92 -14.39 3.60
C ASP A 67 -5.58 -13.66 3.77
N ILE A 68 -5.39 -12.95 4.88
CA ILE A 68 -4.10 -12.34 5.25
C ILE A 68 -3.05 -13.42 5.58
N ASP A 69 -3.47 -14.57 6.13
CA ASP A 69 -2.59 -15.71 6.42
C ASP A 69 -1.92 -16.31 5.16
N LYS A 70 -2.45 -16.02 3.97
CA LYS A 70 -1.85 -16.43 2.68
C LYS A 70 -0.59 -15.66 2.33
N ILE A 71 -0.31 -14.55 3.03
CA ILE A 71 0.81 -13.65 2.74
C ILE A 71 2.00 -14.02 3.60
N ASP A 72 3.10 -14.42 2.97
CA ASP A 72 4.39 -14.49 3.62
C ASP A 72 5.03 -13.08 3.67
N PHE A 73 4.80 -12.37 4.76
CA PHE A 73 5.30 -11.00 4.93
C PHE A 73 6.82 -10.92 4.93
N ASP A 74 7.51 -11.97 5.32
CA ASP A 74 8.98 -12.05 5.34
C ASP A 74 9.59 -12.17 3.93
N ALA A 75 8.80 -12.53 2.93
CA ALA A 75 9.26 -12.59 1.54
C ALA A 75 9.48 -11.20 0.91
N TYR A 76 8.99 -10.12 1.53
CA TYR A 76 8.96 -8.79 0.90
C TYR A 76 9.95 -7.82 1.55
N GLY A 77 10.74 -7.14 0.71
CA GLY A 77 11.56 -6.00 1.13
C GLY A 77 10.78 -4.68 1.20
N CYS A 78 9.63 -4.62 0.50
CA CYS A 78 8.76 -3.45 0.51
C CYS A 78 7.28 -3.86 0.42
N ILE A 79 6.43 -3.18 1.17
CA ILE A 79 4.98 -3.33 1.12
C ILE A 79 4.37 -1.96 0.88
N VAL A 80 3.56 -1.82 -0.19
CA VAL A 80 2.84 -0.58 -0.51
C VAL A 80 1.36 -0.79 -0.25
N ASP A 81 0.81 -0.10 0.73
CA ASP A 81 -0.60 -0.23 1.09
C ASP A 81 -1.41 1.00 0.67
N MET A 82 -2.18 0.84 -0.40
CA MET A 82 -3.02 1.89 -0.97
C MET A 82 -4.49 1.77 -0.57
N CYS A 83 -4.87 0.73 0.13
CA CYS A 83 -6.28 0.44 0.44
C CYS A 83 -6.55 0.08 1.90
N LEU A 84 -5.71 0.51 2.82
CA LEU A 84 -5.95 0.44 4.25
C LEU A 84 -6.89 1.58 4.67
N PHE A 85 -8.15 1.27 4.90
CA PHE A 85 -9.19 2.28 5.19
C PHE A 85 -9.56 2.35 6.67
N PHE A 86 -9.52 1.23 7.38
CA PHE A 86 -9.97 1.09 8.76
C PHE A 86 -8.87 0.56 9.67
N GLU A 87 -8.84 1.03 10.91
CA GLU A 87 -7.87 0.61 11.91
C GLU A 87 -7.90 -0.91 12.15
N ALA A 88 -9.08 -1.51 12.20
CA ALA A 88 -9.24 -2.95 12.34
C ALA A 88 -8.55 -3.78 11.24
N GLN A 89 -8.38 -3.21 10.04
CA GLN A 89 -7.62 -3.88 8.97
C GLN A 89 -6.12 -3.88 9.25
N TYR A 90 -5.61 -2.85 9.93
CA TYR A 90 -4.21 -2.77 10.35
C TYR A 90 -3.89 -3.85 11.38
N ASP A 91 -4.80 -4.09 12.33
CA ASP A 91 -4.64 -5.10 13.37
C ASP A 91 -4.44 -6.52 12.84
N LEU A 92 -5.00 -6.83 11.65
CA LEU A 92 -4.89 -8.17 11.08
C LEU A 92 -3.47 -8.54 10.62
N PHE A 93 -2.59 -7.58 10.39
CA PHE A 93 -1.28 -7.88 9.81
C PHE A 93 -0.08 -7.15 10.44
N VAL A 94 -0.30 -6.16 11.29
CA VAL A 94 0.80 -5.33 11.83
C VAL A 94 1.87 -6.16 12.54
N ASP A 95 1.46 -7.13 13.35
CA ASP A 95 2.37 -7.97 14.13
C ASP A 95 3.07 -9.05 13.27
N ARG A 96 2.68 -9.19 12.00
CA ARG A 96 3.28 -10.14 11.05
C ARG A 96 4.36 -9.50 10.17
N MET A 97 4.48 -8.17 10.22
CA MET A 97 5.49 -7.46 9.42
C MET A 97 6.85 -7.47 10.12
N ASN A 98 7.88 -7.72 9.33
CA ASN A 98 9.26 -7.62 9.77
C ASN A 98 9.69 -6.15 9.89
N GLU A 99 10.42 -5.79 10.95
CA GLU A 99 10.95 -4.43 11.16
C GLU A 99 11.89 -3.96 10.03
N SER A 100 12.52 -4.90 9.30
CA SER A 100 13.38 -4.59 8.15
C SER A 100 12.61 -4.31 6.84
N THR A 101 11.32 -4.65 6.77
CA THR A 101 10.48 -4.41 5.59
C THR A 101 10.12 -2.94 5.50
N ASN A 102 10.29 -2.33 4.32
CA ASN A 102 9.83 -0.96 4.08
C ASN A 102 8.31 -0.95 3.90
N TYR A 103 7.58 -0.45 4.88
CA TYR A 103 6.13 -0.31 4.79
C TYR A 103 5.75 1.11 4.34
N ILE A 104 5.12 1.23 3.17
CA ILE A 104 4.65 2.50 2.60
C ILE A 104 3.14 2.57 2.74
N PHE A 105 2.68 3.35 3.70
CA PHE A 105 1.26 3.59 3.92
C PHE A 105 0.76 4.78 3.11
N VAL A 106 -0.16 4.53 2.20
CA VAL A 106 -0.87 5.60 1.48
C VAL A 106 -2.06 6.05 2.31
N SER A 107 -1.82 7.09 3.08
CA SER A 107 -2.81 7.77 3.89
C SER A 107 -3.67 8.72 3.05
N SER A 108 -4.10 9.84 3.58
CA SER A 108 -4.94 10.82 2.90
C SER A 108 -4.72 12.22 3.50
N GLY A 109 -4.95 13.25 2.70
CA GLY A 109 -5.11 14.61 3.22
C GLY A 109 -6.23 14.73 4.26
N ALA A 110 -7.23 13.82 4.23
CA ALA A 110 -8.30 13.73 5.22
C ALA A 110 -7.82 13.40 6.66
N ALA A 111 -6.61 12.86 6.81
CA ALA A 111 -5.99 12.63 8.13
C ALA A 111 -5.45 13.90 8.81
N ARG A 112 -5.50 15.06 8.15
CA ARG A 112 -5.11 16.34 8.73
C ARG A 112 -6.24 16.91 9.58
N GLY A 113 -5.92 17.44 10.77
CA GLY A 113 -6.87 17.93 11.77
C GLY A 113 -7.98 18.83 11.22
N ASP A 114 -7.62 19.76 10.32
CA ASP A 114 -8.52 20.74 9.74
C ASP A 114 -9.57 20.17 8.79
N TYR A 115 -9.36 18.93 8.33
CA TYR A 115 -10.24 18.25 7.34
C TYR A 115 -10.96 17.02 7.90
N MET A 116 -10.61 16.56 9.11
CA MET A 116 -11.20 15.34 9.69
C MET A 116 -12.72 15.41 9.86
N GLU A 117 -13.24 16.57 10.24
CA GLU A 117 -14.69 16.77 10.41
C GLU A 117 -15.47 16.57 9.10
N HIS A 118 -14.87 16.93 7.97
CA HIS A 118 -15.47 16.79 6.63
C HIS A 118 -15.49 15.35 6.12
N TYR A 119 -14.54 14.52 6.56
CA TYR A 119 -14.35 13.15 6.05
C TYR A 119 -14.77 12.06 7.05
N GLY A 120 -15.32 12.46 8.22
CA GLY A 120 -15.88 11.55 9.22
C GLY A 120 -14.88 10.48 9.67
N ASP A 121 -15.38 9.26 9.84
CA ASP A 121 -14.57 8.15 10.39
C ASP A 121 -13.39 7.77 9.49
N TYR A 122 -13.48 7.94 8.17
CA TYR A 122 -12.37 7.69 7.26
C TYR A 122 -11.12 8.52 7.60
N GLY A 123 -11.28 9.81 7.86
CA GLY A 123 -10.16 10.68 8.24
C GLY A 123 -9.58 10.31 9.60
N LYS A 124 -10.46 9.98 10.55
CA LYS A 124 -10.08 9.54 11.90
C LYS A 124 -9.30 8.22 11.88
N ASP A 125 -9.77 7.23 11.14
CA ASP A 125 -9.09 5.94 11.04
C ASP A 125 -7.71 6.08 10.39
N LYS A 126 -7.62 6.83 9.28
CA LYS A 126 -6.32 7.14 8.67
C LYS A 126 -5.37 7.80 9.66
N LYS A 127 -5.85 8.74 10.46
CA LYS A 127 -5.05 9.43 11.47
C LYS A 127 -4.57 8.48 12.57
N ARG A 128 -5.45 7.61 13.11
CA ARG A 128 -5.10 6.61 14.12
C ARG A 128 -4.05 5.63 13.62
N ILE A 129 -4.19 5.14 12.38
CA ILE A 129 -3.19 4.26 11.76
C ILE A 129 -1.82 4.97 11.67
N GLU A 130 -1.80 6.26 11.29
CA GLU A 130 -0.55 7.01 11.26
C GLU A 130 0.09 7.17 12.65
N GLU A 131 -0.70 7.35 13.69
CA GLU A 131 -0.23 7.45 15.07
C GLU A 131 0.35 6.11 15.54
N ARG A 132 -0.35 5.02 15.28
CA ARG A 132 0.13 3.68 15.59
C ARG A 132 1.41 3.31 14.84
N LEU A 133 1.56 3.72 13.59
CA LEU A 133 2.80 3.54 12.84
C LEU A 133 3.97 4.29 13.48
N LYS A 134 3.75 5.49 13.99
CA LYS A 134 4.80 6.28 14.68
C LYS A 134 5.25 5.64 16.00
N GLU A 135 4.36 4.92 16.66
CA GLU A 135 4.65 4.20 17.91
C GLU A 135 5.24 2.80 17.65
N SER A 136 5.15 2.31 16.41
CA SER A 136 5.66 1.00 16.02
C SER A 136 7.18 1.01 15.80
N LYS A 137 7.78 -0.18 15.78
CA LYS A 137 9.18 -0.36 15.38
C LYS A 137 9.37 -0.57 13.88
N LEU A 138 8.29 -0.52 13.09
CA LEU A 138 8.33 -0.76 11.66
C LEU A 138 9.11 0.33 10.93
N ASN A 139 9.82 -0.05 9.89
CA ASN A 139 10.42 0.91 8.95
C ASN A 139 9.33 1.41 7.99
N TYR A 140 8.66 2.49 8.35
CA TYR A 140 7.50 2.99 7.61
C TYR A 140 7.74 4.32 6.92
N LYS A 141 6.93 4.57 5.89
CA LYS A 141 6.74 5.88 5.25
C LYS A 141 5.25 6.16 5.09
N ILE A 142 4.84 7.40 5.35
CA ILE A 142 3.45 7.84 5.21
C ILE A 142 3.38 8.81 4.03
N VAL A 143 2.54 8.48 3.04
CA VAL A 143 2.25 9.34 1.89
C VAL A 143 0.82 9.86 2.04
N ARG A 144 0.64 11.17 2.13
CA ARG A 144 -0.68 11.82 2.23
C ARG A 144 -1.02 12.55 0.93
N PRO A 145 -1.61 11.86 -0.04
CA PRO A 145 -2.08 12.54 -1.24
C PRO A 145 -3.27 13.44 -0.89
N SER A 146 -3.36 14.57 -1.57
CA SER A 146 -4.54 15.42 -1.58
C SER A 146 -5.57 14.87 -2.57
N TYR A 147 -5.88 15.61 -3.62
CA TYR A 147 -6.71 15.11 -4.72
C TYR A 147 -5.85 14.43 -5.78
N ILE A 148 -6.08 13.14 -5.98
CA ILE A 148 -5.43 12.41 -7.07
C ILE A 148 -6.38 12.46 -8.28
N VAL A 149 -5.86 12.93 -9.40
CA VAL A 149 -6.58 13.00 -10.68
C VAL A 149 -5.86 12.19 -11.73
N GLY A 150 -6.56 11.61 -12.68
CA GLY A 150 -5.95 10.86 -13.78
C GLY A 150 -6.85 9.76 -14.34
N LYS A 151 -6.33 9.07 -15.35
CA LYS A 151 -7.01 7.97 -16.02
C LYS A 151 -7.34 6.83 -15.03
N GLY A 152 -8.56 6.34 -15.06
CA GLY A 152 -9.01 5.25 -14.19
C GLY A 152 -9.56 5.69 -12.83
N ASN A 153 -9.65 7.00 -12.57
CA ASN A 153 -10.36 7.50 -11.41
C ASN A 153 -11.87 7.23 -11.58
N HIS A 154 -12.48 6.49 -10.66
CA HIS A 154 -13.89 6.14 -10.70
C HIS A 154 -14.83 7.34 -10.41
N ARG A 155 -14.30 8.41 -9.83
CA ARG A 155 -15.00 9.69 -9.66
C ARG A 155 -14.31 10.73 -10.53
N PRO A 156 -14.97 11.32 -11.56
CA PRO A 156 -14.38 12.31 -12.46
C PRO A 156 -14.20 13.66 -11.77
N ARG A 157 -13.30 13.70 -10.79
CA ARG A 157 -13.05 14.90 -9.97
C ARG A 157 -12.59 16.09 -10.80
N LEU A 158 -11.77 15.85 -11.84
CA LEU A 158 -11.30 16.90 -12.72
C LEU A 158 -12.48 17.57 -13.46
N GLY A 159 -13.41 16.77 -14.01
CA GLY A 159 -14.62 17.29 -14.69
C GLY A 159 -15.50 18.14 -13.76
N HIS A 160 -15.60 17.77 -12.48
CA HIS A 160 -16.35 18.54 -11.50
C HIS A 160 -15.76 19.95 -11.27
N TYR A 161 -14.45 20.10 -11.31
CA TYR A 161 -13.78 21.40 -11.18
C TYR A 161 -13.81 22.19 -12.48
N MET A 162 -13.60 21.55 -13.64
CA MET A 162 -13.63 22.21 -14.93
C MET A 162 -15.02 22.75 -15.32
N ASN A 163 -16.08 22.11 -14.87
CA ASN A 163 -17.45 22.58 -15.11
C ASN A 163 -17.89 23.73 -14.17
N LYS A 164 -17.01 24.21 -13.28
CA LYS A 164 -17.28 25.34 -12.38
C LYS A 164 -16.52 26.61 -12.75
N ILE A 165 -15.71 26.56 -13.81
CA ILE A 165 -15.02 27.67 -14.44
C ILE A 165 -15.83 28.13 -15.66
#